data_3b250efd292525233c8f38e66425a658
#
_entry.id   3b250efd292525233c8f38e66425a658
#
_cell.length_a   1.000
_cell.length_b   1.000
_cell.length_c   1.000
_cell.angle_alpha   90.00
_cell.angle_beta   90.00
_cell.angle_gamma   90.00
#
_symmetry.space_group_name_H-M   'P 1'
#
loop_
_entity.id
_entity.type
_entity.pdbx_description
1 polymer ?
#
loop_
_entity_poly.entity_id
_entity_poly.type
_entity_poly.pdbx_seq_one_letter_code
_entity_poly.pdbx_strand_id
1 'polypeptide(L)'
;MKPGLVFLAALLTFRIPAVADEANLMADGAKVEELSSGYLFTEGPAVDKDGNVFFTDQPNDRIVRYNAADGSFSDWLKPAGRSNGTYFDKAGNLLACADEKNQLWSIAPDKKVTVLINDLDGKLLNGPNDLWIRPDGNFYFTDPFYKRDYWKRDPATQQPGQYVYYFDVKTKKATPVATDLKQPNGIIGAPDGKTLFVADIGAGKTYSYAVKADGTLEEKKLFCEMGSDGMTIDAEGNVYLTGNGVTVFDKTGKKILHIPVPEPWTANVTFGGKDRHLLFITASKKVYGVKMRVKGA
;
A
#
# COMPACT_ATOMS: atom_id res chain seq x y z
N MET A 1 54.14 -33.62 -49.52
CA MET A 1 52.83 -33.13 -49.41
C MET A 1 52.50 -32.98 -47.90
N LYS A 2 52.33 -31.72 -47.38
CA LYS A 2 51.94 -31.45 -46.00
C LYS A 2 50.43 -31.21 -45.98
N PRO A 3 49.65 -31.77 -45.04
CA PRO A 3 48.23 -31.48 -44.93
C PRO A 3 47.99 -30.10 -44.27
N GLY A 4 47.18 -29.29 -44.90
CA GLY A 4 46.76 -27.97 -44.37
C GLY A 4 45.71 -28.14 -43.26
N LEU A 5 45.93 -27.44 -42.17
CA LEU A 5 45.03 -27.37 -41.03
C LEU A 5 43.95 -26.30 -41.34
N VAL A 6 42.69 -26.71 -41.42
CA VAL A 6 41.56 -25.81 -41.58
C VAL A 6 41.07 -25.43 -40.17
N PHE A 7 41.24 -24.15 -39.79
CA PHE A 7 40.64 -23.62 -38.53
C PHE A 7 39.17 -23.25 -38.81
N LEU A 8 38.25 -23.95 -38.14
CA LEU A 8 36.85 -23.65 -38.12
C LEU A 8 36.62 -22.60 -36.98
N ALA A 9 36.40 -21.34 -37.34
CA ALA A 9 36.04 -20.30 -36.38
C ALA A 9 34.56 -20.45 -36.01
N ALA A 10 34.28 -20.85 -34.75
CA ALA A 10 32.93 -20.86 -34.20
C ALA A 10 32.54 -19.41 -33.83
N LEU A 11 31.60 -18.83 -34.55
CA LEU A 11 30.94 -17.57 -34.16
C LEU A 11 30.03 -17.84 -32.96
N LEU A 12 30.45 -17.43 -31.76
CA LEU A 12 29.57 -17.32 -30.62
C LEU A 12 28.66 -16.09 -30.80
N THR A 13 27.41 -16.33 -31.17
CA THR A 13 26.37 -15.29 -31.13
C THR A 13 25.96 -15.06 -29.67
N PHE A 14 26.42 -13.98 -29.08
CA PHE A 14 25.86 -13.46 -27.83
C PHE A 14 24.43 -13.03 -28.11
N ARG A 15 23.45 -13.79 -27.65
CA ARG A 15 22.06 -13.31 -27.54
C ARG A 15 22.02 -12.30 -26.38
N ILE A 16 21.88 -11.03 -26.69
CA ILE A 16 21.46 -10.01 -25.73
C ILE A 16 20.06 -10.45 -25.26
N PRO A 17 19.84 -10.65 -23.94
CA PRO A 17 18.48 -10.94 -23.48
C PRO A 17 17.57 -9.79 -23.91
N ALA A 18 16.46 -10.12 -24.56
CA ALA A 18 15.44 -9.13 -24.90
C ALA A 18 15.01 -8.43 -23.59
N VAL A 19 15.11 -7.11 -23.55
CA VAL A 19 14.47 -6.31 -22.51
C VAL A 19 13.00 -6.70 -22.56
N ALA A 20 12.45 -7.20 -21.47
CA ALA A 20 11.03 -7.52 -21.40
C ALA A 20 10.27 -6.26 -21.77
N ASP A 21 9.39 -6.32 -22.76
CA ASP A 21 8.53 -5.20 -23.12
C ASP A 21 7.80 -4.73 -21.85
N GLU A 22 8.08 -3.49 -21.42
CA GLU A 22 7.35 -2.88 -20.32
C GLU A 22 5.88 -2.79 -20.71
N ALA A 23 4.99 -3.24 -19.85
CA ALA A 23 3.57 -3.21 -20.11
C ALA A 23 3.10 -1.75 -20.28
N ASN A 24 2.35 -1.48 -21.34
CA ASN A 24 1.86 -0.12 -21.60
C ASN A 24 0.65 0.22 -20.73
N LEU A 25 0.88 0.33 -19.40
CA LEU A 25 -0.15 0.65 -18.41
C LEU A 25 -0.38 2.15 -18.24
N MET A 26 0.56 2.99 -18.64
CA MET A 26 0.41 4.44 -18.61
C MET A 26 -0.34 4.93 -19.85
N ALA A 27 -1.12 6.02 -19.71
CA ALA A 27 -1.74 6.67 -20.86
C ALA A 27 -0.68 7.24 -21.82
N ASP A 28 -1.02 7.40 -23.10
CA ASP A 28 -0.09 7.92 -24.11
C ASP A 28 0.45 9.30 -23.72
N GLY A 29 1.77 9.41 -23.66
CA GLY A 29 2.46 10.65 -23.30
C GLY A 29 2.32 11.07 -21.83
N ALA A 30 1.68 10.26 -20.98
CA ALA A 30 1.55 10.56 -19.54
C ALA A 30 2.91 10.63 -18.88
N LYS A 31 3.04 11.57 -17.92
CA LYS A 31 4.22 11.77 -17.10
C LYS A 31 3.80 11.83 -15.64
N VAL A 32 4.74 11.53 -14.75
CA VAL A 32 4.57 11.77 -13.32
C VAL A 32 4.63 13.28 -13.10
N GLU A 33 3.56 13.86 -12.54
CA GLU A 33 3.42 15.29 -12.28
C GLU A 33 3.27 15.53 -10.78
N GLU A 34 3.95 16.57 -10.26
CA GLU A 34 3.74 17.04 -8.90
C GLU A 34 2.35 17.68 -8.81
N LEU A 35 1.49 17.14 -7.95
CA LEU A 35 0.14 17.67 -7.73
C LEU A 35 0.11 18.68 -6.58
N SER A 36 0.89 18.44 -5.53
CA SER A 36 0.99 19.33 -4.37
C SER A 36 2.24 19.05 -3.55
N SER A 37 2.67 20.04 -2.77
CA SER A 37 3.85 20.00 -1.90
C SER A 37 3.63 20.78 -0.60
N GLY A 38 4.64 20.80 0.28
CA GLY A 38 4.57 21.52 1.55
C GLY A 38 4.06 20.69 2.72
N TYR A 39 4.18 19.37 2.62
CA TYR A 39 3.91 18.41 3.69
C TYR A 39 5.20 18.05 4.45
N LEU A 40 5.09 17.30 5.53
CA LEU A 40 6.27 16.77 6.24
C LEU A 40 6.53 15.31 5.89
N PHE A 41 5.49 14.49 5.79
CA PHE A 41 5.56 13.12 5.27
C PHE A 41 4.16 12.64 4.87
N THR A 42 3.97 12.41 3.58
CA THR A 42 2.67 12.02 3.01
C THR A 42 2.54 10.51 2.95
N GLU A 43 1.37 10.00 3.39
CA GLU A 43 1.07 8.58 3.52
C GLU A 43 -0.39 8.27 3.23
N GLY A 44 -0.73 6.99 3.29
CA GLY A 44 -2.03 6.36 3.39
C GLY A 44 -3.14 6.91 2.49
N PRO A 45 -2.94 7.02 1.18
CA PRO A 45 -3.94 7.57 0.29
C PRO A 45 -5.10 6.59 0.12
N ALA A 46 -6.32 7.06 0.38
CA ALA A 46 -7.57 6.34 0.14
C ALA A 46 -8.49 7.14 -0.76
N VAL A 47 -9.28 6.46 -1.58
CA VAL A 47 -10.16 7.10 -2.54
C VAL A 47 -11.63 6.87 -2.16
N ASP A 48 -12.43 7.95 -2.15
CA ASP A 48 -13.86 7.87 -1.91
C ASP A 48 -14.64 7.48 -3.19
N LYS A 49 -15.97 7.31 -3.07
CA LYS A 49 -16.85 6.94 -4.20
C LYS A 49 -16.86 7.95 -5.34
N ASP A 50 -16.52 9.21 -5.07
CA ASP A 50 -16.54 10.32 -6.03
C ASP A 50 -15.17 10.55 -6.69
N GLY A 51 -14.16 9.72 -6.34
CA GLY A 51 -12.81 9.77 -6.87
C GLY A 51 -11.89 10.76 -6.16
N ASN A 52 -12.36 11.43 -5.09
CA ASN A 52 -11.49 12.26 -4.27
C ASN A 52 -10.50 11.38 -3.51
N VAL A 53 -9.27 11.87 -3.33
CA VAL A 53 -8.26 11.15 -2.57
C VAL A 53 -8.02 11.84 -1.24
N PHE A 54 -8.04 11.04 -0.18
CA PHE A 54 -7.69 11.47 1.16
C PHE A 54 -6.34 10.84 1.51
N PHE A 55 -5.41 11.63 2.00
CA PHE A 55 -4.10 11.14 2.39
C PHE A 55 -3.64 11.79 3.69
N THR A 56 -2.74 11.14 4.38
CA THR A 56 -2.24 11.59 5.67
C THR A 56 -0.96 12.41 5.49
N ASP A 57 -0.82 13.47 6.26
CA ASP A 57 0.43 14.18 6.53
C ASP A 57 0.74 13.92 8.01
N GLN A 58 1.28 12.72 8.27
CA GLN A 58 1.39 12.11 9.59
C GLN A 58 2.09 13.01 10.62
N PRO A 59 3.27 13.62 10.35
CA PRO A 59 3.93 14.46 11.34
C PRO A 59 3.18 15.76 11.64
N ASN A 60 2.38 16.26 10.70
CA ASN A 60 1.53 17.44 10.88
C ASN A 60 0.16 17.11 11.50
N ASP A 61 -0.09 15.84 11.81
CA ASP A 61 -1.32 15.34 12.44
C ASP A 61 -2.59 15.75 11.69
N ARG A 62 -2.60 15.54 10.37
CA ARG A 62 -3.75 15.89 9.52
C ARG A 62 -4.00 14.89 8.40
N ILE A 63 -5.26 14.85 7.96
CA ILE A 63 -5.69 14.22 6.71
C ILE A 63 -6.06 15.34 5.74
N VAL A 64 -5.51 15.27 4.54
CA VAL A 64 -5.73 16.20 3.44
C VAL A 64 -6.60 15.54 2.40
N ARG A 65 -7.52 16.31 1.80
CA ARG A 65 -8.37 15.88 0.69
C ARG A 65 -7.91 16.52 -0.61
N TYR A 66 -7.69 15.71 -1.62
CA TYR A 66 -7.65 16.08 -3.03
C TYR A 66 -9.05 15.99 -3.62
N ASN A 67 -9.56 17.06 -4.22
CA ASN A 67 -10.85 17.11 -4.88
C ASN A 67 -10.70 16.71 -6.36
N ALA A 68 -11.28 15.57 -6.75
CA ALA A 68 -11.21 15.07 -8.12
C ALA A 68 -11.99 15.93 -9.16
N ALA A 69 -12.83 16.87 -8.70
CA ALA A 69 -13.60 17.71 -9.61
C ALA A 69 -12.79 18.89 -10.15
N ASP A 70 -11.90 19.46 -9.34
CA ASP A 70 -11.18 20.70 -9.66
C ASP A 70 -9.68 20.64 -9.37
N GLY A 71 -9.18 19.52 -8.82
CA GLY A 71 -7.77 19.34 -8.49
C GLY A 71 -7.29 20.07 -7.23
N SER A 72 -8.20 20.67 -6.46
CA SER A 72 -7.86 21.43 -5.26
C SER A 72 -7.52 20.55 -4.07
N PHE A 73 -6.72 21.09 -3.14
CA PHE A 73 -6.34 20.43 -1.88
C PHE A 73 -6.86 21.21 -0.69
N SER A 74 -7.32 20.51 0.34
CA SER A 74 -7.78 21.13 1.60
C SER A 74 -7.55 20.20 2.79
N ASP A 75 -7.29 20.79 3.96
CA ASP A 75 -7.29 20.02 5.21
C ASP A 75 -8.70 19.47 5.46
N TRP A 76 -8.81 18.15 5.58
CA TRP A 76 -10.10 17.52 5.86
C TRP A 76 -10.30 17.28 7.34
N LEU A 77 -9.30 16.74 8.05
CA LEU A 77 -9.36 16.48 9.49
C LEU A 77 -8.05 16.88 10.16
N LYS A 78 -8.15 17.59 11.29
CA LYS A 78 -7.04 17.94 12.17
C LYS A 78 -7.57 18.22 13.59
N PRO A 79 -7.09 17.56 14.67
CA PRO A 79 -6.09 16.49 14.66
C PRO A 79 -6.62 15.19 14.05
N ALA A 80 -5.74 14.37 13.49
CA ALA A 80 -6.06 13.12 12.81
C ALA A 80 -5.45 11.89 13.49
N GLY A 81 -4.97 12.01 14.74
CA GLY A 81 -4.33 10.93 15.49
C GLY A 81 -3.03 10.45 14.86
N ARG A 82 -2.32 11.33 14.13
CA ARG A 82 -1.11 11.00 13.36
C ARG A 82 -1.29 9.74 12.53
N SER A 83 -2.45 9.65 11.86
CA SER A 83 -2.81 8.48 11.05
C SER A 83 -1.77 8.22 9.97
N ASN A 84 -1.55 6.93 9.65
CA ASN A 84 -0.73 6.44 8.56
C ASN A 84 -1.65 5.93 7.45
N GLY A 85 -1.80 4.62 7.24
CA GLY A 85 -2.67 4.03 6.24
C GLY A 85 -4.15 4.33 6.47
N THR A 86 -4.90 4.49 5.38
CA THR A 86 -6.35 4.74 5.41
C THR A 86 -7.08 3.94 4.33
N TYR A 87 -8.37 3.66 4.53
CA TYR A 87 -9.21 3.00 3.54
C TYR A 87 -10.69 3.36 3.76
N PHE A 88 -11.45 3.59 2.68
CA PHE A 88 -12.89 3.85 2.78
C PHE A 88 -13.70 2.56 2.86
N ASP A 89 -14.64 2.51 3.80
CA ASP A 89 -15.68 1.50 3.81
C ASP A 89 -16.84 1.83 2.84
N LYS A 90 -17.75 0.87 2.64
CA LYS A 90 -18.91 1.07 1.75
C LYS A 90 -19.92 2.11 2.24
N ALA A 91 -19.91 2.44 3.51
CA ALA A 91 -20.75 3.47 4.10
C ALA A 91 -20.16 4.88 3.95
N GLY A 92 -18.92 4.97 3.45
CA GLY A 92 -18.19 6.23 3.27
C GLY A 92 -17.45 6.68 4.52
N ASN A 93 -17.26 5.79 5.51
CA ASN A 93 -16.37 6.08 6.63
C ASN A 93 -14.93 5.82 6.21
N LEU A 94 -14.02 6.69 6.63
CA LEU A 94 -12.58 6.50 6.45
C LEU A 94 -12.02 5.75 7.66
N LEU A 95 -11.58 4.50 7.45
CA LEU A 95 -10.81 3.78 8.45
C LEU A 95 -9.37 4.30 8.42
N ALA A 96 -8.75 4.45 9.58
CA ALA A 96 -7.43 5.03 9.72
C ALA A 96 -6.60 4.32 10.79
N CYS A 97 -5.34 4.05 10.45
CA CYS A 97 -4.31 3.56 11.38
C CYS A 97 -3.78 4.75 12.19
N ALA A 98 -4.44 5.08 13.31
CA ALA A 98 -4.17 6.25 14.15
C ALA A 98 -2.97 5.99 15.08
N ASP A 99 -1.77 6.26 14.57
CA ASP A 99 -0.49 5.86 15.15
C ASP A 99 -0.13 6.59 16.46
N GLU A 100 -0.69 7.78 16.73
CA GLU A 100 -0.37 8.53 17.94
C GLU A 100 -0.65 7.75 19.22
N LYS A 101 -1.78 7.03 19.27
CA LYS A 101 -2.20 6.17 20.38
C LYS A 101 -2.25 4.70 20.02
N ASN A 102 -1.69 4.33 18.87
CA ASN A 102 -1.67 2.95 18.37
C ASN A 102 -3.09 2.35 18.22
N GLN A 103 -4.01 3.11 17.64
CA GLN A 103 -5.43 2.79 17.53
C GLN A 103 -5.84 2.58 16.07
N LEU A 104 -6.93 1.85 15.86
CA LEU A 104 -7.68 1.86 14.62
C LEU A 104 -8.93 2.73 14.81
N TRP A 105 -9.14 3.68 13.90
CA TRP A 105 -10.28 4.58 13.91
C TRP A 105 -11.22 4.31 12.73
N SER A 106 -12.51 4.60 12.92
CA SER A 106 -13.49 4.84 11.85
C SER A 106 -13.93 6.29 11.94
N ILE A 107 -13.72 7.04 10.87
CA ILE A 107 -14.02 8.47 10.77
C ILE A 107 -15.20 8.64 9.82
N ALA A 108 -16.34 9.07 10.35
CA ALA A 108 -17.54 9.29 9.57
C ALA A 108 -17.41 10.53 8.64
N PRO A 109 -18.25 10.68 7.61
CA PRO A 109 -18.23 11.85 6.72
C PRO A 109 -18.38 13.20 7.45
N ASP A 110 -19.08 13.23 8.60
CA ASP A 110 -19.19 14.39 9.48
C ASP A 110 -17.96 14.60 10.38
N LYS A 111 -16.89 13.81 10.17
CA LYS A 111 -15.63 13.82 10.91
C LYS A 111 -15.70 13.28 12.34
N LYS A 112 -16.81 12.66 12.71
CA LYS A 112 -16.92 11.98 14.01
C LYS A 112 -16.03 10.74 14.02
N VAL A 113 -15.14 10.68 15.01
CA VAL A 113 -14.22 9.55 15.21
C VAL A 113 -14.84 8.51 16.14
N THR A 114 -14.79 7.26 15.73
CA THR A 114 -15.07 6.07 16.55
C THR A 114 -13.82 5.22 16.63
N VAL A 115 -13.34 4.93 17.84
CA VAL A 115 -12.20 4.02 18.04
C VAL A 115 -12.70 2.59 17.87
N LEU A 116 -12.16 1.87 16.89
CA LEU A 116 -12.47 0.46 16.62
C LEU A 116 -11.64 -0.47 17.48
N ILE A 117 -10.34 -0.17 17.59
CA ILE A 117 -9.38 -0.93 18.41
C ILE A 117 -8.56 0.07 19.19
N ASN A 118 -8.56 -0.06 20.51
CA ASN A 118 -7.72 0.71 21.42
C ASN A 118 -6.50 -0.10 21.90
N ASP A 119 -6.71 -1.38 22.12
CA ASP A 119 -5.71 -2.35 22.57
C ASP A 119 -6.18 -3.76 22.24
N LEU A 120 -5.31 -4.74 22.43
CA LEU A 120 -5.62 -6.17 22.37
C LEU A 120 -5.31 -6.78 23.75
N ASP A 121 -6.35 -7.16 24.49
CA ASP A 121 -6.25 -7.73 25.83
C ASP A 121 -5.41 -6.85 26.80
N GLY A 122 -5.64 -5.52 26.76
CA GLY A 122 -4.94 -4.53 27.57
C GLY A 122 -3.52 -4.20 27.12
N LYS A 123 -3.08 -4.70 25.96
CA LYS A 123 -1.77 -4.42 25.35
C LYS A 123 -1.92 -3.55 24.13
N LEU A 124 -1.19 -2.45 24.06
CA LEU A 124 -1.18 -1.57 22.90
C LEU A 124 -0.68 -2.31 21.65
N LEU A 125 -1.23 -1.97 20.49
CA LEU A 125 -0.67 -2.34 19.20
C LEU A 125 0.75 -1.76 19.05
N ASN A 126 1.57 -2.36 18.18
CA ASN A 126 2.93 -1.84 17.90
C ASN A 126 2.89 -0.45 17.25
N GLY A 127 2.02 -0.27 16.28
CA GLY A 127 1.74 0.93 15.52
C GLY A 127 1.06 0.54 14.22
N PRO A 128 -0.29 0.41 14.22
CA PRO A 128 -0.99 0.00 13.01
C PRO A 128 -0.59 0.91 11.86
N ASN A 129 -0.25 0.28 10.71
CA ASN A 129 0.38 1.00 9.60
C ASN A 129 -0.54 1.10 8.38
N ASP A 130 -0.98 -0.01 7.82
CA ASP A 130 -1.84 -0.02 6.64
C ASP A 130 -2.99 -1.03 6.79
N LEU A 131 -4.04 -0.89 5.97
CA LEU A 131 -5.23 -1.73 6.08
C LEU A 131 -5.93 -1.92 4.73
N TRP A 132 -6.64 -3.06 4.60
CA TRP A 132 -7.50 -3.34 3.47
C TRP A 132 -8.84 -3.91 3.94
N ILE A 133 -9.95 -3.35 3.41
CA ILE A 133 -11.31 -3.76 3.74
C ILE A 133 -11.81 -4.77 2.71
N ARG A 134 -12.24 -5.93 3.20
CA ARG A 134 -12.86 -6.99 2.38
C ARG A 134 -14.23 -6.56 1.83
N PRO A 135 -14.71 -7.23 0.76
CA PRO A 135 -16.06 -6.99 0.24
C PRO A 135 -17.20 -7.17 1.27
N ASP A 136 -16.99 -7.98 2.31
CA ASP A 136 -17.95 -8.23 3.40
C ASP A 136 -17.90 -7.17 4.52
N GLY A 137 -16.96 -6.22 4.47
CA GLY A 137 -16.78 -5.14 5.44
C GLY A 137 -15.79 -5.46 6.57
N ASN A 138 -15.39 -6.72 6.75
CA ASN A 138 -14.28 -7.08 7.63
C ASN A 138 -12.97 -6.60 7.03
N PHE A 139 -11.90 -6.45 7.82
CA PHE A 139 -10.67 -5.91 7.29
C PHE A 139 -9.41 -6.55 7.88
N TYR A 140 -8.32 -6.42 7.16
CA TYR A 140 -6.98 -6.76 7.62
C TYR A 140 -6.19 -5.49 7.85
N PHE A 141 -5.27 -5.52 8.81
CA PHE A 141 -4.31 -4.45 9.03
C PHE A 141 -2.95 -5.00 9.44
N THR A 142 -1.92 -4.25 9.14
CA THR A 142 -0.54 -4.53 9.53
C THR A 142 -0.18 -3.76 10.78
N ASP A 143 0.60 -4.38 11.68
CA ASP A 143 1.02 -3.80 12.95
C ASP A 143 2.55 -3.91 13.14
N PRO A 144 3.35 -3.26 12.26
CA PRO A 144 4.79 -3.19 12.41
C PRO A 144 5.19 -2.27 13.54
N PHE A 145 6.45 -2.36 13.97
CA PHE A 145 7.02 -1.46 14.96
C PHE A 145 7.94 -0.44 14.28
N TYR A 146 7.47 0.81 14.22
CA TYR A 146 8.29 1.97 13.88
C TYR A 146 8.33 2.90 15.09
N LYS A 147 9.47 2.94 15.82
CA LYS A 147 9.61 3.82 16.99
C LYS A 147 9.30 5.28 16.62
N ARG A 148 8.42 5.91 17.41
CA ARG A 148 8.05 7.32 17.25
C ARG A 148 8.49 8.12 18.47
N ASP A 149 9.03 9.31 18.26
CA ASP A 149 9.53 10.18 19.33
C ASP A 149 8.41 10.71 20.24
N TYR A 150 7.18 10.74 19.73
CA TYR A 150 6.01 11.17 20.50
C TYR A 150 5.40 10.07 21.39
N TRP A 151 5.83 8.81 21.25
CA TRP A 151 5.34 7.73 22.10
C TRP A 151 6.02 7.73 23.47
N LYS A 152 5.19 7.64 24.51
CA LYS A 152 5.61 7.56 25.93
C LYS A 152 5.12 6.26 26.54
N ARG A 153 5.53 5.12 25.98
CA ARG A 153 5.11 3.79 26.44
C ARG A 153 6.30 2.91 26.79
N ASP A 154 6.12 2.10 27.84
CA ASP A 154 7.11 1.13 28.31
C ASP A 154 6.37 -0.18 28.68
N PRO A 155 6.76 -1.35 28.15
CA PRO A 155 7.79 -1.50 27.11
C PRO A 155 7.38 -0.87 25.78
N ALA A 156 8.37 -0.59 24.92
CA ALA A 156 8.12 0.02 23.60
C ALA A 156 7.20 -0.86 22.72
N THR A 157 7.35 -2.18 22.80
CA THR A 157 6.46 -3.17 22.17
C THR A 157 5.72 -3.95 23.23
N GLN A 158 4.40 -4.11 23.08
CA GLN A 158 3.56 -4.88 23.98
C GLN A 158 2.97 -6.12 23.31
N GLN A 159 2.94 -6.15 21.97
CA GLN A 159 2.56 -7.31 21.19
C GLN A 159 3.74 -8.28 21.07
N PRO A 160 3.49 -9.61 20.96
CA PRO A 160 4.56 -10.62 20.91
C PRO A 160 5.35 -10.60 19.60
N GLY A 161 4.90 -9.91 18.57
CA GLY A 161 5.56 -9.79 17.27
C GLY A 161 4.91 -8.73 16.40
N GLN A 162 5.41 -8.58 15.18
CA GLN A 162 4.89 -7.67 14.17
C GLN A 162 3.99 -8.48 13.22
N TYR A 163 2.69 -8.32 13.36
CA TYR A 163 1.71 -9.25 12.79
C TYR A 163 0.78 -8.58 11.78
N VAL A 164 0.14 -9.40 10.98
CA VAL A 164 -1.09 -9.03 10.27
C VAL A 164 -2.27 -9.54 11.09
N TYR A 165 -3.24 -8.67 11.30
CA TYR A 165 -4.47 -8.99 12.02
C TYR A 165 -5.67 -8.96 11.09
N TYR A 166 -6.63 -9.82 11.35
CA TYR A 166 -7.98 -9.79 10.82
C TYR A 166 -8.92 -9.21 11.86
N PHE A 167 -9.75 -8.24 11.47
CA PHE A 167 -10.77 -7.66 12.31
C PHE A 167 -12.17 -8.02 11.81
N ASP A 168 -12.93 -8.67 12.68
CA ASP A 168 -14.33 -8.97 12.46
C ASP A 168 -15.18 -7.83 13.03
N VAL A 169 -15.85 -7.08 12.15
CA VAL A 169 -16.63 -5.89 12.52
C VAL A 169 -17.89 -6.24 13.34
N LYS A 170 -18.41 -7.45 13.22
CA LYS A 170 -19.60 -7.91 13.96
C LYS A 170 -19.25 -8.23 15.40
N THR A 171 -18.17 -8.98 15.61
CA THR A 171 -17.71 -9.38 16.96
C THR A 171 -16.79 -8.35 17.59
N LYS A 172 -16.31 -7.38 16.82
CA LYS A 172 -15.30 -6.36 17.21
C LYS A 172 -14.01 -6.98 17.73
N LYS A 173 -13.62 -8.12 17.17
CA LYS A 173 -12.43 -8.86 17.58
C LYS A 173 -11.35 -8.80 16.51
N ALA A 174 -10.12 -8.46 16.91
CA ALA A 174 -8.93 -8.62 16.10
C ALA A 174 -8.23 -9.95 16.44
N THR A 175 -7.81 -10.67 15.41
CA THR A 175 -7.12 -11.96 15.53
C THR A 175 -5.86 -11.94 14.67
N PRO A 176 -4.67 -12.31 15.18
CA PRO A 176 -3.48 -12.42 14.37
C PRO A 176 -3.64 -13.56 13.34
N VAL A 177 -3.34 -13.27 12.07
CA VAL A 177 -3.54 -14.22 10.96
C VAL A 177 -2.25 -14.47 10.14
N ALA A 178 -1.24 -13.62 10.25
CA ALA A 178 0.12 -13.88 9.77
C ALA A 178 1.10 -13.40 10.84
N THR A 179 1.86 -14.33 11.41
CA THR A 179 2.72 -14.10 12.59
C THR A 179 4.20 -14.41 12.33
N ASP A 180 4.53 -14.74 11.09
CA ASP A 180 5.84 -15.20 10.63
C ASP A 180 6.52 -14.21 9.67
N LEU A 181 6.07 -12.95 9.69
CA LEU A 181 6.65 -11.85 8.95
C LEU A 181 7.64 -11.08 9.81
N LYS A 182 8.63 -10.46 9.16
CA LYS A 182 9.67 -9.69 9.84
C LYS A 182 9.20 -8.27 10.19
N GLN A 183 8.58 -7.59 9.23
CA GLN A 183 8.03 -6.24 9.39
C GLN A 183 6.96 -6.01 8.31
N PRO A 184 5.72 -6.50 8.51
CA PRO A 184 4.63 -6.31 7.56
C PRO A 184 4.28 -4.82 7.47
N ASN A 185 4.07 -4.30 6.24
CA ASN A 185 3.72 -2.91 6.00
C ASN A 185 2.55 -2.82 5.00
N GLY A 186 2.78 -2.53 3.72
CA GLY A 186 1.71 -2.42 2.74
C GLY A 186 0.86 -3.69 2.63
N ILE A 187 -0.44 -3.51 2.46
CA ILE A 187 -1.41 -4.59 2.38
C ILE A 187 -2.54 -4.24 1.41
N ILE A 188 -2.89 -5.14 0.52
CA ILE A 188 -4.02 -4.98 -0.41
C ILE A 188 -4.63 -6.34 -0.75
N GLY A 189 -5.93 -6.40 -0.92
CA GLY A 189 -6.59 -7.60 -1.41
C GLY A 189 -7.02 -7.50 -2.86
N ALA A 190 -7.09 -8.63 -3.51
CA ALA A 190 -7.70 -8.72 -4.83
C ALA A 190 -9.19 -8.31 -4.77
N PRO A 191 -9.76 -7.74 -5.87
CA PRO A 191 -11.14 -7.24 -5.87
C PRO A 191 -12.19 -8.31 -5.54
N ASP A 192 -11.89 -9.58 -5.82
CA ASP A 192 -12.77 -10.72 -5.51
C ASP A 192 -12.74 -11.13 -4.03
N GLY A 193 -11.86 -10.53 -3.23
CA GLY A 193 -11.71 -10.81 -1.80
C GLY A 193 -11.07 -12.16 -1.47
N LYS A 194 -10.50 -12.88 -2.44
CA LYS A 194 -9.96 -14.23 -2.27
C LYS A 194 -8.45 -14.29 -2.11
N THR A 195 -7.75 -13.22 -2.46
CA THR A 195 -6.30 -13.13 -2.35
C THR A 195 -5.94 -11.88 -1.57
N LEU A 196 -5.03 -12.00 -0.61
CA LEU A 196 -4.44 -10.91 0.13
C LEU A 196 -2.95 -10.83 -0.20
N PHE A 197 -2.45 -9.66 -0.55
CA PHE A 197 -1.03 -9.38 -0.71
C PHE A 197 -0.54 -8.61 0.52
N VAL A 198 0.59 -9.03 1.07
CA VAL A 198 1.23 -8.40 2.22
C VAL A 198 2.71 -8.23 1.94
N ALA A 199 3.18 -6.99 2.01
CA ALA A 199 4.60 -6.69 1.92
C ALA A 199 5.27 -6.87 3.28
N ASP A 200 6.28 -7.71 3.34
CA ASP A 200 7.25 -7.81 4.43
C ASP A 200 8.45 -6.93 4.07
N ILE A 201 8.35 -5.63 4.37
CA ILE A 201 9.40 -4.66 4.02
C ILE A 201 10.72 -5.00 4.70
N GLY A 202 10.67 -5.53 5.91
CA GLY A 202 11.85 -5.94 6.67
C GLY A 202 12.56 -7.16 6.10
N ALA A 203 11.88 -7.96 5.28
CA ALA A 203 12.46 -9.10 4.56
C ALA A 203 12.75 -8.80 3.09
N GLY A 204 12.31 -7.63 2.56
CA GLY A 204 12.42 -7.28 1.14
C GLY A 204 11.57 -8.18 0.24
N LYS A 205 10.41 -8.63 0.72
CA LYS A 205 9.54 -9.60 0.03
C LYS A 205 8.07 -9.20 0.13
N THR A 206 7.30 -9.61 -0.85
CA THR A 206 5.83 -9.55 -0.80
C THR A 206 5.28 -10.96 -0.95
N TYR A 207 4.31 -11.29 -0.10
CA TYR A 207 3.64 -12.58 -0.11
C TYR A 207 2.18 -12.44 -0.52
N SER A 208 1.63 -13.48 -1.15
CA SER A 208 0.21 -13.66 -1.37
C SER A 208 -0.32 -14.77 -0.48
N TYR A 209 -1.58 -14.61 -0.04
CA TYR A 209 -2.30 -15.57 0.79
C TYR A 209 -3.68 -15.83 0.19
N ALA A 210 -4.16 -17.07 0.30
CA ALA A 210 -5.56 -17.37 0.07
C ALA A 210 -6.38 -16.94 1.30
N VAL A 211 -7.48 -16.22 1.07
CA VAL A 211 -8.37 -15.69 2.11
C VAL A 211 -9.55 -16.63 2.29
N LYS A 212 -9.74 -17.15 3.50
CA LYS A 212 -10.89 -17.99 3.85
C LYS A 212 -12.11 -17.17 4.24
N ALA A 213 -13.27 -17.82 4.24
CA ALA A 213 -14.53 -17.19 4.62
C ALA A 213 -14.51 -16.63 6.05
N ASP A 214 -13.85 -17.34 6.98
CA ASP A 214 -13.69 -16.95 8.38
C ASP A 214 -12.61 -15.88 8.62
N GLY A 215 -11.94 -15.42 7.58
CA GLY A 215 -10.88 -14.41 7.65
C GLY A 215 -9.48 -14.96 7.93
N THR A 216 -9.33 -16.27 8.14
CA THR A 216 -8.00 -16.87 8.26
C THR A 216 -7.29 -16.90 6.92
N LEU A 217 -5.95 -16.89 6.97
CA LEU A 217 -5.08 -16.92 5.80
C LEU A 217 -4.44 -18.30 5.64
N GLU A 218 -4.35 -18.76 4.40
CA GLU A 218 -3.65 -19.99 4.06
C GLU A 218 -2.85 -19.84 2.76
N GLU A 219 -2.13 -20.88 2.37
CA GLU A 219 -1.35 -20.93 1.13
C GLU A 219 -0.40 -19.73 0.95
N LYS A 220 0.36 -19.37 2.01
CA LYS A 220 1.40 -18.34 1.88
C LYS A 220 2.35 -18.68 0.73
N LYS A 221 2.44 -17.79 -0.26
CA LYS A 221 3.33 -17.91 -1.43
C LYS A 221 4.16 -16.66 -1.59
N LEU A 222 5.42 -16.79 -1.97
CA LEU A 222 6.22 -15.65 -2.39
C LEU A 222 5.60 -15.09 -3.68
N PHE A 223 5.17 -13.83 -3.64
CA PHE A 223 4.65 -13.12 -4.80
C PHE A 223 5.78 -12.46 -5.58
N CYS A 224 6.65 -11.70 -4.90
CA CYS A 224 7.85 -11.13 -5.51
C CYS A 224 8.95 -10.84 -4.49
N GLU A 225 10.19 -10.73 -4.97
CA GLU A 225 11.41 -10.39 -4.20
C GLU A 225 11.53 -8.85 -4.07
N MET A 226 10.47 -8.20 -3.56
CA MET A 226 10.43 -6.78 -3.25
C MET A 226 9.50 -6.56 -2.06
N GLY A 227 9.97 -5.82 -1.05
CA GLY A 227 9.11 -5.25 -0.01
C GLY A 227 8.42 -3.99 -0.51
N SER A 228 7.44 -3.50 0.23
CA SER A 228 6.74 -2.26 -0.09
C SER A 228 6.37 -1.51 1.17
N ASP A 229 6.37 -0.18 1.11
CA ASP A 229 5.74 0.65 2.14
C ASP A 229 4.22 0.54 1.98
N GLY A 230 3.60 1.22 1.02
CA GLY A 230 2.20 1.01 0.68
C GLY A 230 2.03 0.24 -0.63
N MET A 231 0.79 -0.09 -0.99
CA MET A 231 0.47 -0.77 -2.25
C MET A 231 -0.96 -0.57 -2.70
N THR A 232 -1.20 -0.74 -3.99
CA THR A 232 -2.55 -0.79 -4.56
C THR A 232 -2.65 -1.84 -5.66
N ILE A 233 -3.86 -2.05 -6.19
CA ILE A 233 -4.14 -3.03 -7.24
C ILE A 233 -5.06 -2.40 -8.30
N ASP A 234 -4.85 -2.73 -9.57
CA ASP A 234 -5.74 -2.32 -10.64
C ASP A 234 -6.83 -3.37 -10.94
N ALA A 235 -7.76 -3.01 -11.81
CA ALA A 235 -8.88 -3.87 -12.19
C ALA A 235 -8.45 -5.12 -12.99
N GLU A 236 -7.23 -5.16 -13.52
CA GLU A 236 -6.65 -6.31 -14.22
C GLU A 236 -5.91 -7.25 -13.26
N GLY A 237 -5.74 -6.82 -11.99
CA GLY A 237 -5.07 -7.58 -10.95
C GLY A 237 -3.56 -7.34 -10.89
N ASN A 238 -3.05 -6.29 -11.53
CA ASN A 238 -1.66 -5.90 -11.37
C ASN A 238 -1.47 -5.18 -10.03
N VAL A 239 -0.41 -5.52 -9.31
CA VAL A 239 -0.10 -5.00 -7.97
C VAL A 239 1.00 -3.97 -8.05
N TYR A 240 0.75 -2.80 -7.47
CA TYR A 240 1.65 -1.63 -7.47
C TYR A 240 2.32 -1.53 -6.12
N LEU A 241 3.64 -1.66 -6.07
CA LEU A 241 4.48 -1.60 -4.88
C LEU A 241 5.27 -0.30 -4.87
N THR A 242 5.46 0.27 -3.68
CA THR A 242 6.17 1.54 -3.47
C THR A 242 7.53 1.35 -2.79
N GLY A 243 8.32 2.43 -2.72
CA GLY A 243 9.66 2.49 -2.16
C GLY A 243 10.54 3.41 -3.01
N ASN A 244 11.34 2.86 -3.92
CA ASN A 244 12.03 3.65 -4.95
C ASN A 244 11.10 3.78 -6.17
N GLY A 245 10.28 4.82 -6.21
CA GLY A 245 9.21 4.96 -7.19
C GLY A 245 8.10 3.92 -7.00
N VAL A 246 7.33 3.64 -8.06
CA VAL A 246 6.28 2.62 -8.08
C VAL A 246 6.68 1.50 -9.04
N THR A 247 6.72 0.27 -8.53
CA THR A 247 6.99 -0.92 -9.35
C THR A 247 5.72 -1.75 -9.48
N VAL A 248 5.36 -2.12 -10.70
CA VAL A 248 4.14 -2.87 -11.00
C VAL A 248 4.49 -4.32 -11.33
N PHE A 249 3.77 -5.22 -10.69
CA PHE A 249 3.85 -6.66 -10.92
C PHE A 249 2.51 -7.17 -11.45
N ASP A 250 2.55 -8.07 -12.43
CA ASP A 250 1.34 -8.76 -12.85
C ASP A 250 0.86 -9.73 -11.77
N LYS A 251 -0.32 -10.31 -11.96
CA LYS A 251 -0.92 -11.28 -11.04
C LYS A 251 -0.08 -12.54 -10.76
N THR A 252 0.98 -12.78 -11.53
CA THR A 252 1.91 -13.90 -11.34
C THR A 252 3.14 -13.51 -10.51
N GLY A 253 3.30 -12.21 -10.19
CA GLY A 253 4.47 -11.68 -9.50
C GLY A 253 5.63 -11.32 -10.44
N LYS A 254 5.40 -11.28 -11.75
CA LYS A 254 6.38 -10.80 -12.72
C LYS A 254 6.36 -9.27 -12.77
N LYS A 255 7.51 -8.63 -12.62
CA LYS A 255 7.65 -7.19 -12.83
C LYS A 255 7.34 -6.84 -14.29
N ILE A 256 6.44 -5.86 -14.51
CA ILE A 256 5.98 -5.44 -15.83
C ILE A 256 6.17 -3.94 -16.11
N LEU A 257 6.33 -3.10 -15.06
CA LEU A 257 6.56 -1.66 -15.23
C LEU A 257 7.31 -1.12 -14.01
N HIS A 258 8.08 -0.05 -14.22
CA HIS A 258 8.60 0.80 -13.15
C HIS A 258 8.35 2.26 -13.48
N ILE A 259 7.72 2.98 -12.55
CA ILE A 259 7.39 4.40 -12.66
C ILE A 259 8.31 5.17 -11.70
N PRO A 260 9.33 5.87 -12.20
CA PRO A 260 10.21 6.66 -11.36
C PRO A 260 9.45 7.87 -10.78
N VAL A 261 9.64 8.14 -9.49
CA VAL A 261 9.10 9.32 -8.79
C VAL A 261 10.30 10.14 -8.31
N PRO A 262 10.33 11.49 -8.54
CA PRO A 262 11.49 12.32 -8.23
C PRO A 262 11.57 12.68 -6.74
N GLU A 263 11.46 11.69 -5.86
CA GLU A 263 11.56 11.81 -4.40
C GLU A 263 12.43 10.67 -3.83
N PRO A 264 13.11 10.89 -2.71
CA PRO A 264 13.93 9.86 -2.08
C PRO A 264 13.14 8.61 -1.67
N TRP A 265 11.86 8.79 -1.32
CA TRP A 265 10.98 7.72 -0.88
C TRP A 265 9.55 7.91 -1.40
N THR A 266 9.02 6.88 -2.03
CA THR A 266 7.61 6.78 -2.38
C THR A 266 6.93 5.93 -1.31
N ALA A 267 6.05 6.57 -0.53
CA ALA A 267 5.47 5.93 0.64
C ALA A 267 4.28 5.04 0.28
N ASN A 268 3.28 5.60 -0.43
CA ASN A 268 2.05 4.85 -0.70
C ASN A 268 1.40 5.28 -2.02
N VAL A 269 0.39 4.56 -2.48
CA VAL A 269 -0.21 4.75 -3.79
C VAL A 269 -1.68 4.29 -3.82
N THR A 270 -2.54 5.02 -4.54
CA THR A 270 -3.92 4.60 -4.80
C THR A 270 -4.38 5.07 -6.17
N PHE A 271 -5.45 4.48 -6.69
CA PHE A 271 -6.11 4.99 -7.88
C PHE A 271 -7.22 5.97 -7.49
N GLY A 272 -7.12 7.21 -7.96
CA GLY A 272 -8.09 8.28 -7.75
C GLY A 272 -8.60 8.87 -9.07
N GLY A 273 -9.22 10.07 -8.95
CA GLY A 273 -9.90 10.71 -10.07
C GLY A 273 -11.30 10.14 -10.32
N LYS A 274 -12.16 10.90 -11.00
CA LYS A 274 -13.55 10.51 -11.27
C LYS A 274 -13.68 9.20 -12.05
N ASP A 275 -12.72 8.92 -12.92
CA ASP A 275 -12.65 7.74 -13.79
C ASP A 275 -11.76 6.62 -13.24
N ARG A 276 -11.13 6.85 -12.05
CA ARG A 276 -10.19 5.92 -11.42
C ARG A 276 -8.94 5.60 -12.25
N HIS A 277 -8.57 6.48 -13.17
CA HIS A 277 -7.36 6.36 -13.98
C HIS A 277 -6.18 7.22 -13.50
N LEU A 278 -6.34 8.02 -12.45
CA LEU A 278 -5.26 8.76 -11.82
C LEU A 278 -4.56 7.87 -10.79
N LEU A 279 -3.34 7.43 -11.07
CA LEU A 279 -2.48 6.84 -10.04
C LEU A 279 -1.95 7.99 -9.18
N PHE A 280 -2.53 8.12 -7.97
CA PHE A 280 -2.17 9.13 -6.98
C PHE A 280 -1.09 8.55 -6.06
N ILE A 281 0.03 9.26 -5.91
CA ILE A 281 1.25 8.76 -5.27
C ILE A 281 1.63 9.71 -4.14
N THR A 282 1.74 9.20 -2.92
CA THR A 282 2.35 9.91 -1.79
C THR A 282 3.85 9.62 -1.75
N ALA A 283 4.66 10.68 -1.68
CA ALA A 283 6.10 10.52 -1.72
C ALA A 283 6.79 11.62 -0.90
N SER A 284 7.47 11.22 0.17
CA SER A 284 8.20 12.14 1.05
C SER A 284 7.35 13.35 1.48
N LYS A 285 7.63 14.55 1.00
CA LYS A 285 6.95 15.81 1.36
C LYS A 285 5.97 16.30 0.29
N LYS A 286 5.64 15.47 -0.67
CA LYS A 286 4.84 15.82 -1.84
C LYS A 286 3.85 14.72 -2.22
N VAL A 287 2.96 15.06 -3.12
CA VAL A 287 2.08 14.11 -3.80
C VAL A 287 2.19 14.29 -5.30
N TYR A 288 2.12 13.18 -6.01
CA TYR A 288 2.25 13.08 -7.46
C TYR A 288 1.07 12.38 -8.08
N GLY A 289 0.90 12.56 -9.37
CA GLY A 289 -0.11 11.85 -10.16
C GLY A 289 0.45 11.44 -11.51
N VAL A 290 -0.06 10.33 -12.02
CA VAL A 290 0.17 9.91 -13.40
C VAL A 290 -1.09 9.29 -13.96
N LYS A 291 -1.43 9.65 -15.20
CA LYS A 291 -2.61 9.08 -15.86
C LYS A 291 -2.30 7.67 -16.37
N MET A 292 -3.15 6.72 -15.98
CA MET A 292 -3.03 5.31 -16.37
C MET A 292 -4.06 4.96 -17.46
N ARG A 293 -3.78 3.92 -18.25
CA ARG A 293 -4.75 3.29 -19.18
C ARG A 293 -5.69 2.37 -18.42
N VAL A 294 -5.18 1.70 -17.41
CA VAL A 294 -5.94 0.84 -16.51
C VAL A 294 -6.58 1.69 -15.40
N LYS A 295 -7.66 1.19 -14.84
CA LYS A 295 -8.31 1.82 -13.67
C LYS A 295 -8.04 1.04 -12.41
N GLY A 296 -8.13 1.68 -11.27
CA GLY A 296 -8.12 1.02 -9.97
C GLY A 296 -9.25 0.02 -9.80
N ALA A 297 -9.02 -0.98 -9.00
CA ALA A 297 -9.96 -2.03 -8.64
C ALA A 297 -11.11 -1.51 -7.76
#